data_9c758e969be20595c9846fe7de287358
#
_entry.id   9c758e969be20595c9846fe7de287358
#
_cell.length_a   1.000
_cell.length_b   1.000
_cell.length_c   1.000
_cell.angle_alpha   90.00
_cell.angle_beta   90.00
_cell.angle_gamma   90.00
#
_symmetry.space_group_name_H-M   'P 1'
#
loop_
_entity.id
_entity.type
_entity.pdbx_description
1 polymer ?
#
loop_
_entity_poly.entity_id
_entity_poly.type
_entity_poly.pdbx_seq_one_letter_code
_entity_poly.pdbx_strand_id
1 'polypeptide(L)'
;SPIGAVDSPVIRDPLTQRPIVPGSSLKGKLRTLLVRSDSYQKGNGIESLPEIDQEPEGILRLFGCATPVRRSRLQFSDCFVTNAEEMDAVGLTEVKTENAISRSNSVANPRQIERVNPGVKFGVRIVYDIAKKEEMEADLTLLAKGMKLLQLDYLGGHGSRGSGRVSFRDFHVTNCEDHQEDSSLTRLFKEVEDYELLPV
;
A
#
# COMPACT_ATOMS: atom_id res chain seq x y z
N SER A 1 -1.25 -28.65 5.35
CA SER A 1 -0.89 -28.16 4.00
C SER A 1 -0.44 -29.33 3.14
N PRO A 2 -0.72 -29.34 1.82
CA PRO A 2 -0.19 -30.36 0.93
C PRO A 2 1.35 -30.39 1.03
N ILE A 3 1.93 -31.57 0.89
CA ILE A 3 3.39 -31.75 0.90
C ILE A 3 3.99 -30.89 -0.21
N GLY A 4 4.90 -29.95 0.13
CA GLY A 4 5.53 -29.03 -0.80
C GLY A 4 4.84 -27.68 -1.00
N ALA A 5 3.74 -27.41 -0.27
CA ALA A 5 3.11 -26.09 -0.30
C ALA A 5 3.87 -25.09 0.58
N VAL A 6 3.96 -23.85 0.09
CA VAL A 6 4.51 -22.73 0.86
C VAL A 6 3.51 -22.34 1.97
N ASP A 7 3.99 -22.13 3.19
CA ASP A 7 3.12 -21.79 4.33
C ASP A 7 2.46 -20.42 4.18
N SER A 8 3.16 -19.45 3.58
CA SER A 8 2.67 -18.10 3.33
C SER A 8 2.99 -17.68 1.90
N PRO A 9 2.13 -18.03 0.93
CA PRO A 9 2.32 -17.64 -0.46
C PRO A 9 1.94 -16.16 -0.69
N VAL A 10 2.51 -15.55 -1.74
CA VAL A 10 2.06 -14.24 -2.23
C VAL A 10 0.70 -14.36 -2.92
N ILE A 11 -0.05 -13.27 -2.92
CA ILE A 11 -1.31 -13.18 -3.67
C ILE A 11 -0.98 -13.09 -5.16
N ARG A 12 -1.66 -13.90 -5.98
CA ARG A 12 -1.43 -13.98 -7.43
C ARG A 12 -2.67 -13.68 -8.23
N ASP A 13 -2.44 -13.08 -9.40
CA ASP A 13 -3.44 -12.97 -10.44
C ASP A 13 -3.75 -14.39 -10.97
N PRO A 14 -5.02 -14.83 -10.96
CA PRO A 14 -5.40 -16.17 -11.46
C PRO A 14 -5.05 -16.41 -12.93
N LEU A 15 -5.05 -15.37 -13.76
CA LEU A 15 -4.77 -15.49 -15.19
C LEU A 15 -3.28 -15.63 -15.49
N THR A 16 -2.46 -14.80 -14.89
CA THR A 16 -1.03 -14.74 -15.20
C THR A 16 -0.16 -15.54 -14.24
N GLN A 17 -0.71 -15.91 -13.07
CA GLN A 17 0.01 -16.50 -11.94
C GLN A 17 1.14 -15.60 -11.41
N ARG A 18 1.16 -14.33 -11.81
CA ARG A 18 2.11 -13.34 -11.30
C ARG A 18 1.61 -12.74 -9.99
N PRO A 19 2.52 -12.29 -9.11
CA PRO A 19 2.13 -11.56 -7.91
C PRO A 19 1.29 -10.33 -8.25
N ILE A 20 0.32 -10.02 -7.41
CA ILE A 20 -0.45 -8.77 -7.46
C ILE A 20 -0.46 -8.11 -6.10
N VAL A 21 -0.64 -6.79 -6.09
CA VAL A 21 -1.01 -6.04 -4.90
C VAL A 21 -2.49 -5.69 -5.03
N PRO A 22 -3.38 -6.30 -4.22
CA PRO A 22 -4.79 -5.97 -4.27
C PRO A 22 -5.02 -4.49 -3.96
N GLY A 23 -5.87 -3.83 -4.74
CA GLY A 23 -6.21 -2.43 -4.54
C GLY A 23 -6.80 -2.16 -3.16
N SER A 24 -7.61 -3.09 -2.63
CA SER A 24 -8.16 -3.03 -1.28
C SER A 24 -7.08 -3.07 -0.19
N SER A 25 -6.01 -3.84 -0.39
CA SER A 25 -4.88 -3.92 0.54
C SER A 25 -4.11 -2.60 0.58
N LEU A 26 -3.81 -2.03 -0.59
CA LEU A 26 -3.13 -0.74 -0.69
C LEU A 26 -3.97 0.37 -0.05
N LYS A 27 -5.25 0.46 -0.41
CA LYS A 27 -6.19 1.44 0.16
C LYS A 27 -6.28 1.33 1.69
N GLY A 28 -6.46 0.12 2.21
CA GLY A 28 -6.56 -0.12 3.64
C GLY A 28 -5.30 0.24 4.40
N LYS A 29 -4.14 -0.05 3.84
CA LYS A 29 -2.86 0.31 4.46
C LYS A 29 -2.65 1.82 4.50
N LEU A 30 -2.92 2.53 3.42
CA LEU A 30 -2.82 4.00 3.38
C LEU A 30 -3.74 4.64 4.41
N ARG A 31 -5.00 4.19 4.49
CA ARG A 31 -5.96 4.67 5.50
C ARG A 31 -5.44 4.46 6.91
N THR A 32 -4.99 3.27 7.24
CA THR A 32 -4.48 2.93 8.57
C THR A 32 -3.29 3.81 8.95
N LEU A 33 -2.35 4.04 8.05
CA LEU A 33 -1.19 4.89 8.30
C LEU A 33 -1.56 6.34 8.55
N LEU A 34 -2.53 6.86 7.80
CA LEU A 34 -3.05 8.22 8.00
C LEU A 34 -3.75 8.37 9.35
N VAL A 35 -4.55 7.39 9.75
CA VAL A 35 -5.22 7.39 11.06
C VAL A 35 -4.20 7.33 12.20
N ARG A 36 -3.19 6.46 12.09
CA ARG A 36 -2.10 6.38 13.08
C ARG A 36 -1.33 7.69 13.22
N SER A 37 -1.00 8.31 12.09
CA SER A 37 -0.31 9.61 12.07
C SER A 37 -1.13 10.70 12.75
N ASP A 38 -2.43 10.78 12.48
CA ASP A 38 -3.34 11.73 13.12
C ASP A 38 -3.43 11.48 14.63
N SER A 39 -3.60 10.23 15.03
CA SER A 39 -3.67 9.84 16.44
C SER A 39 -2.39 10.20 17.21
N TYR A 40 -1.24 9.95 16.62
CA TYR A 40 0.06 10.32 17.19
C TYR A 40 0.21 11.84 17.33
N GLN A 41 -0.15 12.62 16.31
CA GLN A 41 -0.10 14.08 16.35
C GLN A 41 -1.00 14.69 17.43
N LYS A 42 -2.13 14.04 17.75
CA LYS A 42 -3.03 14.44 18.83
C LYS A 42 -2.57 14.00 20.22
N GLY A 43 -1.42 13.35 20.31
CA GLY A 43 -0.87 12.84 21.58
C GLY A 43 -1.49 11.54 22.07
N ASN A 44 -2.26 10.86 21.23
CA ASN A 44 -2.84 9.55 21.52
C ASN A 44 -1.87 8.42 21.12
N GLY A 45 -1.94 7.28 21.82
CA GLY A 45 -1.17 6.10 21.46
C GLY A 45 -1.69 5.45 20.16
N ILE A 46 -0.83 4.74 19.46
CA ILE A 46 -1.18 3.98 18.26
C ILE A 46 -1.94 2.68 18.56
N GLU A 47 -1.95 2.25 19.81
CA GLU A 47 -2.65 1.04 20.26
C GLU A 47 -4.18 1.23 20.37
N SER A 48 -4.63 2.48 20.40
CA SER A 48 -6.01 2.89 20.60
C SER A 48 -6.47 3.76 19.42
N LEU A 49 -6.61 3.14 18.24
CA LEU A 49 -7.13 3.83 17.08
C LEU A 49 -8.64 4.04 17.21
N PRO A 50 -9.20 5.15 16.69
CA PRO A 50 -10.64 5.40 16.72
C PRO A 50 -11.38 4.38 15.85
N GLU A 51 -12.66 4.17 16.15
CA GLU A 51 -13.58 3.50 15.25
C GLU A 51 -13.66 4.26 13.93
N ILE A 52 -14.02 3.58 12.83
CA ILE A 52 -13.99 4.17 11.49
C ILE A 52 -14.81 5.44 11.40
N ASP A 53 -16.01 5.47 11.97
CA ASP A 53 -16.90 6.64 11.97
C ASP A 53 -16.40 7.81 12.83
N GLN A 54 -15.40 7.58 13.65
CA GLN A 54 -14.72 8.58 14.49
C GLN A 54 -13.39 9.07 13.91
N GLU A 55 -13.01 8.58 12.74
CA GLU A 55 -11.80 9.05 12.06
C GLU A 55 -11.91 10.52 11.64
N PRO A 56 -10.78 11.21 11.41
CA PRO A 56 -10.79 12.59 10.94
C PRO A 56 -11.61 12.80 9.67
N GLU A 57 -12.27 13.94 9.55
CA GLU A 57 -13.17 14.26 8.43
C GLU A 57 -12.49 14.12 7.06
N GLY A 58 -11.24 14.55 6.93
CA GLY A 58 -10.49 14.41 5.69
C GLY A 58 -10.31 12.95 5.25
N ILE A 59 -10.09 12.05 6.20
CA ILE A 59 -9.96 10.60 5.94
C ILE A 59 -11.33 10.00 5.60
N LEU A 60 -12.37 10.34 6.34
CA LEU A 60 -13.72 9.86 6.10
C LEU A 60 -14.23 10.22 4.70
N ARG A 61 -14.07 11.48 4.28
CA ARG A 61 -14.53 11.91 2.96
C ARG A 61 -13.70 11.30 1.82
N LEU A 62 -12.41 11.07 2.04
CA LEU A 62 -11.53 10.49 1.01
C LEU A 62 -11.71 8.99 0.88
N PHE A 63 -11.74 8.26 1.99
CA PHE A 63 -11.79 6.80 2.03
C PHE A 63 -13.20 6.23 2.22
N GLY A 64 -14.14 7.03 2.68
CA GLY A 64 -15.52 6.62 2.90
C GLY A 64 -15.79 6.03 4.29
N CYS A 65 -17.06 5.72 4.55
CA CYS A 65 -17.52 5.14 5.80
C CYS A 65 -18.82 4.36 5.55
N ALA A 66 -19.06 3.31 6.34
CA ALA A 66 -20.26 2.51 6.24
C ALA A 66 -21.43 3.05 7.11
N THR A 67 -21.12 3.70 8.24
CA THR A 67 -22.13 4.18 9.19
C THR A 67 -21.75 5.55 9.76
N PRO A 68 -22.42 6.65 9.36
CA PRO A 68 -23.36 6.73 8.23
C PRO A 68 -22.66 6.47 6.89
N VAL A 69 -23.40 6.02 5.90
CA VAL A 69 -22.84 5.71 4.58
C VAL A 69 -22.25 6.97 3.94
N ARG A 70 -20.96 6.90 3.66
CA ARG A 70 -20.22 7.93 2.91
C ARG A 70 -19.43 7.25 1.80
N ARG A 71 -19.65 7.66 0.55
CA ARG A 71 -18.94 7.11 -0.59
C ARG A 71 -17.47 7.53 -0.55
N SER A 72 -16.56 6.59 -0.77
CA SER A 72 -15.15 6.88 -1.00
C SER A 72 -14.97 7.71 -2.27
N ARG A 73 -14.10 8.71 -2.24
CA ARG A 73 -13.69 9.48 -3.43
C ARG A 73 -12.57 8.79 -4.20
N LEU A 74 -11.99 7.73 -3.65
CA LEU A 74 -10.90 6.98 -4.25
C LEU A 74 -11.36 5.59 -4.67
N GLN A 75 -10.94 5.19 -5.87
CA GLN A 75 -11.10 3.83 -6.40
C GLN A 75 -9.71 3.29 -6.73
N PHE A 76 -9.32 2.20 -6.08
CA PHE A 76 -8.03 1.55 -6.25
C PHE A 76 -8.19 0.31 -7.12
N SER A 77 -7.51 0.26 -8.25
CA SER A 77 -7.39 -0.96 -9.04
C SER A 77 -6.34 -1.88 -8.42
N ASP A 78 -6.44 -3.19 -8.69
CA ASP A 78 -5.38 -4.11 -8.38
C ASP A 78 -4.10 -3.71 -9.14
N CYS A 79 -2.95 -3.88 -8.49
CA CYS A 79 -1.67 -3.49 -9.04
C CYS A 79 -0.98 -4.72 -9.63
N PHE A 80 -0.74 -4.69 -10.95
CA PHE A 80 -0.11 -5.78 -11.69
C PHE A 80 1.36 -5.50 -11.94
N VAL A 81 2.16 -6.57 -12.07
CA VAL A 81 3.57 -6.46 -12.41
C VAL A 81 3.74 -5.83 -13.80
N THR A 82 4.60 -4.82 -13.91
CA THR A 82 4.87 -4.08 -15.15
C THR A 82 6.22 -4.40 -15.79
N ASN A 83 7.12 -5.05 -15.07
CA ASN A 83 8.48 -5.32 -15.54
C ASN A 83 8.88 -6.80 -15.46
N ALA A 84 7.95 -7.71 -15.76
CA ALA A 84 8.21 -9.14 -15.68
C ALA A 84 9.42 -9.60 -16.55
N GLU A 85 9.55 -9.06 -17.75
CA GLU A 85 10.66 -9.40 -18.64
C GLU A 85 12.02 -8.98 -18.07
N GLU A 86 12.10 -7.80 -17.48
CA GLU A 86 13.30 -7.30 -16.78
C GLU A 86 13.74 -8.23 -15.65
N MET A 87 12.78 -8.94 -15.05
CA MET A 87 13.00 -9.84 -13.91
C MET A 87 13.24 -11.31 -14.31
N ASP A 88 13.28 -11.65 -15.59
CA ASP A 88 13.35 -13.04 -16.05
C ASP A 88 14.56 -13.82 -15.47
N ALA A 89 15.70 -13.16 -15.33
CA ALA A 89 16.91 -13.83 -14.81
C ALA A 89 16.85 -14.11 -13.31
N VAL A 90 16.12 -13.31 -12.54
CA VAL A 90 16.03 -13.40 -11.08
C VAL A 90 14.73 -14.07 -10.61
N GLY A 91 13.67 -13.90 -11.39
CA GLY A 91 12.31 -14.29 -11.02
C GLY A 91 11.56 -13.22 -10.23
N LEU A 92 10.25 -13.36 -10.15
CA LEU A 92 9.37 -12.39 -9.49
C LEU A 92 9.29 -12.61 -7.98
N THR A 93 9.48 -13.85 -7.52
CA THR A 93 9.38 -14.22 -6.11
C THR A 93 10.51 -15.11 -5.68
N GLU A 94 10.74 -15.17 -4.37
CA GLU A 94 11.61 -16.13 -3.73
C GLU A 94 10.91 -16.76 -2.53
N VAL A 95 11.32 -17.99 -2.20
CA VAL A 95 10.87 -18.68 -1.00
C VAL A 95 11.99 -18.62 0.02
N LYS A 96 11.70 -18.07 1.19
CA LYS A 96 12.61 -17.97 2.31
C LYS A 96 12.13 -18.83 3.47
N THR A 97 13.04 -19.60 4.07
CA THR A 97 12.75 -20.33 5.30
C THR A 97 13.05 -19.46 6.50
N GLU A 98 12.05 -19.22 7.35
CA GLU A 98 12.20 -18.51 8.62
C GLU A 98 11.93 -19.46 9.79
N ASN A 99 12.71 -19.33 10.86
CA ASN A 99 12.53 -20.09 12.09
C ASN A 99 11.74 -19.26 13.10
N ALA A 100 10.56 -19.78 13.49
CA ALA A 100 9.83 -19.25 14.62
C ALA A 100 10.14 -20.12 15.85
N ILE A 101 10.71 -19.50 16.89
CA ILE A 101 11.00 -20.20 18.17
C ILE A 101 9.76 -20.08 19.05
N SER A 102 9.17 -21.22 19.42
CA SER A 102 8.11 -21.24 20.41
C SER A 102 8.68 -20.95 21.80
N ARG A 103 8.16 -19.93 22.46
CA ARG A 103 8.58 -19.59 23.84
C ARG A 103 8.22 -20.65 24.88
N SER A 104 7.22 -21.50 24.58
CA SER A 104 6.74 -22.50 25.52
C SER A 104 7.61 -23.75 25.57
N ASN A 105 8.27 -24.11 24.47
CA ASN A 105 9.05 -25.37 24.37
C ASN A 105 10.41 -25.20 23.70
N SER A 106 10.80 -23.99 23.32
CA SER A 106 12.06 -23.66 22.63
C SER A 106 12.28 -24.44 21.32
N VAL A 107 11.22 -24.99 20.74
CA VAL A 107 11.30 -25.73 19.48
C VAL A 107 11.25 -24.74 18.31
N ALA A 108 12.22 -24.86 17.41
CA ALA A 108 12.23 -24.12 16.16
C ALA A 108 11.23 -24.75 15.18
N ASN A 109 10.25 -23.97 14.73
CA ASN A 109 9.33 -24.36 13.67
C ASN A 109 9.71 -23.61 12.39
N PRO A 110 10.36 -24.28 11.43
CA PRO A 110 10.66 -23.64 10.15
C PRO A 110 9.37 -23.41 9.37
N ARG A 111 9.25 -22.21 8.80
CA ARG A 111 8.14 -21.82 7.91
C ARG A 111 8.68 -21.33 6.59
N GLN A 112 8.07 -21.75 5.51
CA GLN A 112 8.39 -21.27 4.18
C GLN A 112 7.51 -20.08 3.85
N ILE A 113 8.15 -18.95 3.59
CA ILE A 113 7.49 -17.69 3.27
C ILE A 113 7.91 -17.29 1.87
N GLU A 114 6.93 -17.07 1.01
CA GLU A 114 7.16 -16.50 -0.31
C GLU A 114 7.09 -14.98 -0.22
N ARG A 115 8.01 -14.30 -0.88
CA ARG A 115 8.04 -12.85 -0.99
C ARG A 115 8.38 -12.41 -2.41
N VAL A 116 7.93 -11.22 -2.76
CA VAL A 116 8.27 -10.58 -4.03
C VAL A 116 9.72 -10.13 -3.99
N ASN A 117 10.46 -10.40 -5.07
CA ASN A 117 11.86 -10.00 -5.18
C ASN A 117 12.02 -8.49 -5.27
N PRO A 118 13.10 -7.93 -4.70
CA PRO A 118 13.47 -6.54 -4.96
C PRO A 118 13.61 -6.27 -6.46
N GLY A 119 13.18 -5.09 -6.90
CA GLY A 119 13.22 -4.70 -8.31
C GLY A 119 11.92 -4.95 -9.07
N VAL A 120 10.99 -5.76 -8.54
CA VAL A 120 9.67 -5.92 -9.14
C VAL A 120 8.88 -4.62 -9.05
N LYS A 121 8.30 -4.20 -10.18
CA LYS A 121 7.48 -2.99 -10.28
C LYS A 121 6.02 -3.35 -10.50
N PHE A 122 5.15 -2.68 -9.77
CA PHE A 122 3.69 -2.79 -9.89
C PHE A 122 3.11 -1.49 -10.41
N GLY A 123 2.20 -1.58 -11.38
CA GLY A 123 1.46 -0.41 -11.84
C GLY A 123 0.33 -0.05 -10.87
N VAL A 124 0.33 1.17 -10.38
CA VAL A 124 -0.72 1.70 -9.50
C VAL A 124 -1.66 2.58 -10.30
N ARG A 125 -2.95 2.32 -10.20
CA ARG A 125 -3.99 3.16 -10.79
C ARG A 125 -5.05 3.47 -9.74
N ILE A 126 -5.23 4.77 -9.50
CA ILE A 126 -6.22 5.30 -8.56
C ILE A 126 -7.07 6.32 -9.30
N VAL A 127 -8.39 6.18 -9.22
CA VAL A 127 -9.34 7.17 -9.72
C VAL A 127 -9.85 7.99 -8.54
N TYR A 128 -9.78 9.31 -8.67
CA TYR A 128 -10.32 10.25 -7.71
C TYR A 128 -11.57 10.91 -8.28
N ASP A 129 -12.69 10.77 -7.57
CA ASP A 129 -13.95 11.42 -7.91
C ASP A 129 -14.00 12.82 -7.30
N ILE A 130 -14.10 13.83 -8.13
CA ILE A 130 -14.22 15.22 -7.69
C ILE A 130 -15.63 15.46 -7.15
N ALA A 131 -15.81 15.34 -5.84
CA ALA A 131 -17.08 15.66 -5.20
C ALA A 131 -17.27 17.18 -5.03
N LYS A 132 -16.21 17.85 -4.60
CA LYS A 132 -16.12 19.32 -4.48
C LYS A 132 -14.76 19.78 -4.96
N LYS A 133 -14.77 20.65 -5.96
CA LYS A 133 -13.54 21.09 -6.62
C LYS A 133 -12.59 21.81 -5.67
N GLU A 134 -13.12 22.58 -4.72
CA GLU A 134 -12.35 23.28 -3.70
C GLU A 134 -11.67 22.36 -2.67
N GLU A 135 -12.09 21.11 -2.57
CA GLU A 135 -11.49 20.12 -1.66
C GLU A 135 -10.44 19.24 -2.32
N MET A 136 -10.33 19.28 -3.64
CA MET A 136 -9.49 18.36 -4.42
C MET A 136 -8.01 18.42 -4.02
N GLU A 137 -7.44 19.61 -3.90
CA GLU A 137 -6.04 19.76 -3.54
C GLU A 137 -5.75 19.19 -2.15
N ALA A 138 -6.61 19.45 -1.18
CA ALA A 138 -6.50 18.93 0.18
C ALA A 138 -6.63 17.41 0.20
N ASP A 139 -7.55 16.84 -0.56
CA ASP A 139 -7.75 15.40 -0.68
C ASP A 139 -6.52 14.71 -1.28
N LEU A 140 -5.99 15.23 -2.37
CA LEU A 140 -4.82 14.65 -3.03
C LEU A 140 -3.53 14.84 -2.20
N THR A 141 -3.41 15.94 -1.47
CA THR A 141 -2.32 16.14 -0.50
C THR A 141 -2.37 15.09 0.62
N LEU A 142 -3.56 14.78 1.10
CA LEU A 142 -3.73 13.72 2.10
C LEU A 142 -3.36 12.34 1.55
N LEU A 143 -3.76 12.02 0.32
CA LEU A 143 -3.35 10.79 -0.36
C LEU A 143 -1.82 10.70 -0.50
N ALA A 144 -1.18 11.78 -0.93
CA ALA A 144 0.28 11.87 -1.03
C ALA A 144 0.96 11.65 0.32
N LYS A 145 0.41 12.20 1.40
CA LYS A 145 0.90 11.96 2.77
C LYS A 145 0.85 10.47 3.14
N GLY A 146 -0.25 9.78 2.80
CA GLY A 146 -0.37 8.34 3.02
C GLY A 146 0.71 7.55 2.29
N MET A 147 1.00 7.91 1.05
CA MET A 147 2.07 7.28 0.26
C MET A 147 3.46 7.53 0.85
N LYS A 148 3.75 8.75 1.32
CA LYS A 148 5.00 9.05 2.05
C LYS A 148 5.17 8.15 3.27
N LEU A 149 4.11 8.01 4.07
CA LEU A 149 4.11 7.16 5.25
C LEU A 149 4.32 5.69 4.90
N LEU A 150 3.75 5.21 3.80
CA LEU A 150 3.93 3.82 3.36
C LEU A 150 5.39 3.52 2.98
N GLN A 151 6.10 4.47 2.39
CA GLN A 151 7.54 4.32 2.09
C GLN A 151 8.41 4.17 3.35
N LEU A 152 7.93 4.66 4.49
CA LEU A 152 8.58 4.50 5.79
C LEU A 152 8.09 3.27 6.57
N ASP A 153 7.10 2.58 6.05
CA ASP A 153 6.47 1.41 6.65
C ASP A 153 6.63 0.20 5.71
N TYR A 154 5.66 -0.68 5.64
CA TYR A 154 5.67 -1.86 4.80
C TYR A 154 4.26 -2.20 4.30
N LEU A 155 4.21 -2.95 3.21
CA LEU A 155 2.99 -3.50 2.63
C LEU A 155 2.99 -5.02 2.78
N GLY A 156 1.87 -5.61 3.21
CA GLY A 156 1.74 -7.04 3.45
C GLY A 156 2.28 -7.51 4.80
N GLY A 157 2.51 -8.82 4.92
CA GLY A 157 3.00 -9.45 6.13
C GLY A 157 4.52 -9.39 6.31
N HIS A 158 4.99 -9.77 7.50
CA HIS A 158 6.41 -9.89 7.84
C HIS A 158 7.24 -8.59 7.72
N GLY A 159 6.58 -7.43 7.81
CA GLY A 159 7.22 -6.11 7.68
C GLY A 159 8.27 -5.84 8.74
N SER A 160 8.06 -6.28 9.97
CA SER A 160 9.04 -6.16 11.07
C SER A 160 10.35 -6.90 10.82
N ARG A 161 10.37 -7.82 9.84
CA ARG A 161 11.55 -8.58 9.39
C ARG A 161 12.13 -8.06 8.07
N GLY A 162 11.74 -6.86 7.65
CA GLY A 162 12.25 -6.18 6.46
C GLY A 162 11.56 -6.53 5.15
N SER A 163 10.48 -7.30 5.17
CA SER A 163 9.68 -7.57 3.97
C SER A 163 8.67 -6.45 3.69
N GLY A 164 8.29 -6.28 2.41
CA GLY A 164 7.21 -5.39 2.01
C GLY A 164 7.57 -3.91 1.92
N ARG A 165 8.85 -3.56 1.89
CA ARG A 165 9.30 -2.18 1.65
C ARG A 165 9.01 -1.79 0.21
N VAL A 166 8.44 -0.61 0.02
CA VAL A 166 8.08 -0.08 -1.29
C VAL A 166 8.53 1.36 -1.46
N SER A 167 8.69 1.78 -2.71
CA SER A 167 8.82 3.17 -3.10
C SER A 167 7.88 3.47 -4.25
N PHE A 168 7.42 4.71 -4.33
CA PHE A 168 6.55 5.19 -5.40
C PHE A 168 7.34 6.06 -6.37
N ARG A 169 7.11 5.86 -7.67
CA ARG A 169 7.79 6.57 -8.75
C ARG A 169 6.82 6.89 -9.88
N ASP A 170 7.21 7.83 -10.75
CA ASP A 170 6.58 8.12 -12.01
C ASP A 170 5.10 8.50 -11.89
N PHE A 171 4.81 9.48 -11.05
CA PHE A 171 3.46 9.98 -10.84
C PHE A 171 2.96 10.80 -12.02
N HIS A 172 1.73 10.52 -12.43
CA HIS A 172 0.99 11.30 -13.42
C HIS A 172 -0.46 11.47 -12.94
N VAL A 173 -0.89 12.71 -12.81
CA VAL A 173 -2.28 13.04 -12.52
C VAL A 173 -2.91 13.58 -13.79
N THR A 174 -3.87 12.84 -14.33
CA THR A 174 -4.54 13.17 -15.59
C THR A 174 -6.04 13.31 -15.39
N ASN A 175 -6.66 14.20 -16.16
CA ASN A 175 -8.10 14.29 -16.22
C ASN A 175 -8.64 13.12 -17.06
N CYS A 176 -9.61 12.36 -16.55
CA CYS A 176 -10.16 11.20 -17.25
C CYS A 176 -10.97 11.55 -18.49
N GLU A 177 -11.52 12.76 -18.59
CA GLU A 177 -12.35 13.19 -19.72
C GLU A 177 -11.51 13.58 -20.93
N ASP A 178 -10.52 14.42 -20.74
CA ASP A 178 -9.70 14.97 -21.84
C ASP A 178 -8.29 14.35 -21.95
N HIS A 179 -7.94 13.46 -21.03
CA HIS A 179 -6.63 12.81 -20.93
C HIS A 179 -5.45 13.77 -20.80
N GLN A 180 -5.71 15.01 -20.38
CA GLN A 180 -4.65 15.99 -20.14
C GLN A 180 -4.08 15.84 -18.74
N GLU A 181 -2.75 15.91 -18.64
CA GLU A 181 -2.06 15.91 -17.36
C GLU A 181 -2.24 17.26 -16.65
N ASP A 182 -2.55 17.20 -15.36
CA ASP A 182 -2.53 18.36 -14.47
C ASP A 182 -1.17 18.42 -13.77
N SER A 183 -0.28 19.28 -14.26
CA SER A 183 1.08 19.36 -13.73
C SER A 183 1.15 19.92 -12.31
N SER A 184 0.21 20.73 -11.88
CA SER A 184 0.16 21.24 -10.51
C SER A 184 -0.23 20.14 -9.51
N LEU A 185 -1.17 19.28 -9.86
CA LEU A 185 -1.57 18.13 -9.05
C LEU A 185 -0.49 17.03 -9.10
N THR A 186 0.12 16.77 -10.25
CA THR A 186 1.25 15.83 -10.36
C THR A 186 2.39 16.24 -9.43
N ARG A 187 2.65 17.53 -9.28
CA ARG A 187 3.70 18.05 -8.39
C ARG A 187 3.49 17.69 -6.94
N LEU A 188 2.24 17.60 -6.47
CA LEU A 188 1.93 17.17 -5.10
C LEU A 188 2.50 15.76 -4.80
N PHE A 189 2.51 14.90 -5.81
CA PHE A 189 3.00 13.52 -5.68
C PHE A 189 4.50 13.38 -5.93
N LYS A 190 5.13 14.32 -6.64
CA LYS A 190 6.59 14.27 -6.82
C LYS A 190 7.36 14.36 -5.51
N GLU A 191 6.82 15.05 -4.52
CA GLU A 191 7.42 15.10 -3.19
C GLU A 191 7.46 13.72 -2.51
N VAL A 192 6.58 12.79 -2.90
CA VAL A 192 6.59 11.42 -2.39
C VAL A 192 7.88 10.71 -2.77
N GLU A 193 8.38 10.92 -3.99
CA GLU A 193 9.60 10.29 -4.50
C GLU A 193 10.85 10.67 -3.68
N ASP A 194 10.86 11.87 -3.12
CA ASP A 194 11.96 12.36 -2.30
C ASP A 194 11.91 11.89 -0.84
N TYR A 195 10.81 11.25 -0.46
CA TYR A 195 10.53 10.87 0.93
C TYR A 195 10.77 9.37 1.16
N GLU A 196 12.05 8.97 1.10
CA GLU A 196 12.48 7.59 1.30
C GLU A 196 13.36 7.43 2.53
N LEU A 197 13.23 6.28 3.19
CA LEU A 197 14.07 5.95 4.34
C LEU A 197 15.48 5.58 3.90
N LEU A 198 15.59 4.86 2.78
CA LEU A 198 16.87 4.44 2.20
C LEU A 198 16.80 4.68 0.69
N PRO A 199 17.75 5.41 0.11
CA PRO A 199 17.84 5.48 -1.35
C PRO A 199 18.07 4.07 -1.92
N VAL A 200 17.30 3.75 -2.94
CA VAL A 200 17.43 2.48 -3.65
C VAL A 200 18.59 2.55 -4.64
#